data_79205ff6717e8b575d3a35ccf022a12c
#
_entry.id   79205ff6717e8b575d3a35ccf022a12c
#
_cell.length_a   1.000
_cell.length_b   1.000
_cell.length_c   1.000
_cell.angle_alpha   90.00
_cell.angle_beta   90.00
_cell.angle_gamma   90.00
#
_symmetry.space_group_name_H-M   'P 1'
#
loop_
_entity.id
_entity.type
_entity.pdbx_description
1 polymer ?
#
loop_
_entity_poly.entity_id
_entity_poly.type
_entity_poly.pdbx_seq_one_letter_code
_entity_poly.pdbx_strand_id
1 'polypeptide(L)'
;PIGTWQEVIWELMESRSSHTGAMVHLATEDVDRGPVLSYCTVPITGGGFAPLWAELNQKNLSDLKATQGEDLELFQRIRRAQFQREPYLLLETLRSVAQGRVILREGQLTDRAGHPISLANSTGLCLDEEIIQAMAADRLGVLG
;
A
#
# COMPACT_ATOMS: atom_id res chain seq x y z
N PRO A 1 -3.40 -4.25 -9.42
CA PRO A 1 -4.82 -4.43 -9.64
C PRO A 1 -5.55 -3.11 -9.78
N ILE A 2 -6.51 -3.04 -10.69
CA ILE A 2 -7.34 -1.88 -10.95
C ILE A 2 -8.76 -2.24 -10.53
N GLY A 3 -9.40 -1.37 -9.75
CA GLY A 3 -10.76 -1.60 -9.28
C GLY A 3 -11.03 -0.90 -7.95
N THR A 4 -12.17 -1.19 -7.36
CA THR A 4 -12.48 -0.72 -6.01
C THR A 4 -11.54 -1.39 -5.00
N TRP A 5 -11.37 -0.78 -3.84
CA TRP A 5 -10.52 -1.37 -2.78
C TRP A 5 -11.03 -2.77 -2.35
N GLN A 6 -12.34 -3.01 -2.44
CA GLN A 6 -12.92 -4.32 -2.16
C GLN A 6 -12.48 -5.36 -3.20
N GLU A 7 -12.58 -5.01 -4.47
CA GLU A 7 -12.16 -5.89 -5.57
C GLU A 7 -10.69 -6.23 -5.47
N VAL A 8 -9.86 -5.24 -5.15
CA VAL A 8 -8.42 -5.45 -4.94
C VAL A 8 -8.15 -6.47 -3.82
N ILE A 9 -8.83 -6.36 -2.68
CA ILE A 9 -8.64 -7.32 -1.58
C ILE A 9 -9.06 -8.73 -2.00
N TRP A 10 -10.19 -8.90 -2.70
CA TRP A 10 -10.61 -10.20 -3.19
C TRP A 10 -9.58 -10.79 -4.17
N GLU A 11 -9.05 -9.98 -5.07
CA GLU A 11 -8.01 -10.42 -6.02
C GLU A 11 -6.73 -10.85 -5.30
N LEU A 12 -6.30 -10.13 -4.25
CA LEU A 12 -5.18 -10.52 -3.41
C LEU A 12 -5.40 -11.88 -2.75
N MET A 13 -6.60 -12.16 -2.31
CA MET A 13 -6.97 -13.43 -1.70
C MET A 13 -7.03 -14.56 -2.72
N GLU A 14 -7.58 -14.32 -3.91
CA GLU A 14 -7.62 -15.31 -5.00
C GLU A 14 -6.21 -15.69 -5.47
N SER A 15 -5.33 -14.71 -5.62
CA SER A 15 -3.96 -14.92 -6.08
C SER A 15 -3.01 -15.40 -4.98
N ARG A 16 -3.46 -15.49 -3.73
CA ARG A 16 -2.62 -15.85 -2.58
C ARG A 16 -1.40 -14.93 -2.44
N SER A 17 -1.58 -13.64 -2.65
CA SER A 17 -0.51 -12.65 -2.58
C SER A 17 0.09 -12.56 -1.19
N SER A 18 1.42 -12.43 -1.11
CA SER A 18 2.14 -12.31 0.17
C SER A 18 2.15 -10.89 0.71
N HIS A 19 1.87 -9.92 -0.13
CA HIS A 19 1.82 -8.51 0.22
C HIS A 19 0.91 -7.73 -0.72
N THR A 20 0.48 -6.59 -0.25
CA THR A 20 -0.23 -5.58 -1.02
C THR A 20 0.56 -4.28 -0.99
N GLY A 21 -0.02 -3.18 -1.41
CA GLY A 21 0.64 -1.88 -1.40
C GLY A 21 -0.34 -0.73 -1.37
N ALA A 22 0.23 0.44 -1.20
CA ALA A 22 -0.47 1.70 -1.36
C ALA A 22 0.44 2.66 -2.14
N MET A 23 -0.14 3.60 -2.85
CA MET A 23 0.61 4.57 -3.64
C MET A 23 -0.03 5.94 -3.61
N VAL A 24 0.80 6.96 -3.80
CA VAL A 24 0.40 8.34 -3.97
C VAL A 24 0.66 8.74 -5.42
N HIS A 25 -0.38 9.13 -6.11
CA HIS A 25 -0.31 9.62 -7.49
C HIS A 25 -0.31 11.14 -7.53
N LEU A 26 0.37 11.71 -8.52
CA LEU A 26 0.11 13.09 -8.89
C LEU A 26 -1.32 13.22 -9.43
N ALA A 27 -2.03 14.24 -8.97
CA ALA A 27 -3.35 14.54 -9.50
C ALA A 27 -3.25 14.99 -10.95
N THR A 28 -4.01 14.34 -11.83
CA THR A 28 -4.20 14.72 -13.22
C THR A 28 -5.71 14.75 -13.51
N GLU A 29 -6.08 15.19 -14.71
CA GLU A 29 -7.49 15.17 -15.13
C GLU A 29 -8.06 13.75 -15.13
N ASP A 30 -7.24 12.76 -15.43
CA ASP A 30 -7.59 11.33 -15.33
C ASP A 30 -7.34 10.82 -13.91
N VAL A 31 -8.42 10.48 -13.21
CA VAL A 31 -8.35 9.94 -11.84
C VAL A 31 -7.52 8.66 -11.80
N ASP A 32 -6.59 8.57 -10.84
CA ASP A 32 -5.70 7.42 -10.60
C ASP A 32 -4.76 7.05 -11.76
N ARG A 33 -4.59 7.94 -12.73
CA ARG A 33 -3.70 7.72 -13.89
C ARG A 33 -2.48 8.64 -13.93
N GLY A 34 -2.34 9.52 -12.94
CA GLY A 34 -1.14 10.35 -12.81
C GLY A 34 0.10 9.52 -12.48
N PRO A 35 1.30 10.08 -12.68
CA PRO A 35 2.53 9.40 -12.32
C PRO A 35 2.57 9.08 -10.83
N VAL A 36 3.10 7.90 -10.49
CA VAL A 36 3.27 7.46 -9.10
C VAL A 36 4.41 8.26 -8.47
N LEU A 37 4.08 9.01 -7.44
CA LEU A 37 5.04 9.82 -6.68
C LEU A 37 5.80 8.98 -5.67
N SER A 38 5.08 8.12 -4.95
CA SER A 38 5.59 7.26 -3.90
C SER A 38 4.73 6.02 -3.72
N TYR A 39 5.30 5.02 -3.08
CA TYR A 39 4.57 3.80 -2.73
C TYR A 39 5.14 3.16 -1.48
N CYS A 40 4.36 2.26 -0.90
CA CYS A 40 4.81 1.34 0.14
C CYS A 40 4.27 -0.06 -0.10
N THR A 41 4.93 -1.06 0.46
CA THR A 41 4.46 -2.43 0.50
C THR A 41 3.90 -2.76 1.88
N VAL A 42 2.86 -3.59 1.90
CA VAL A 42 2.18 -4.00 3.12
C VAL A 42 2.20 -5.53 3.17
N PRO A 43 2.98 -6.15 4.06
CA PRO A 43 2.95 -7.60 4.19
C PRO A 43 1.60 -8.05 4.75
N ILE A 44 1.02 -9.07 4.14
CA ILE A 44 -0.27 -9.66 4.53
C ILE A 44 -0.16 -11.16 4.82
N THR A 45 1.05 -11.62 5.14
CA THR A 45 1.35 -12.99 5.56
C THR A 45 2.12 -12.99 6.87
N GLY A 46 2.26 -14.16 7.46
CA GLY A 46 2.96 -14.32 8.73
C GLY A 46 2.19 -13.81 9.94
N GLY A 47 2.71 -13.97 11.12
CA GLY A 47 2.09 -13.50 12.37
C GLY A 47 0.60 -13.83 12.46
N GLY A 48 -0.22 -12.82 12.73
CA GLY A 48 -1.67 -12.97 12.83
C GLY A 48 -2.38 -13.30 11.52
N PHE A 49 -1.72 -13.18 10.38
CA PHE A 49 -2.27 -13.58 9.09
C PHE A 49 -2.18 -15.08 8.83
N ALA A 50 -1.16 -15.75 9.35
CA ALA A 50 -0.87 -17.15 9.03
C ALA A 50 -2.05 -18.10 9.27
N PRO A 51 -2.74 -18.10 10.43
CA PRO A 51 -3.89 -18.98 10.64
C PRO A 51 -5.08 -18.66 9.73
N LEU A 52 -5.24 -17.40 9.34
CA LEU A 52 -6.34 -16.98 8.45
C LEU A 52 -6.11 -17.45 7.01
N TRP A 53 -4.88 -17.39 6.52
CA TRP A 53 -4.52 -17.97 5.24
C TRP A 53 -4.64 -19.50 5.24
N ALA A 54 -4.24 -20.14 6.33
CA ALA A 54 -4.39 -21.60 6.48
C ALA A 54 -5.86 -22.03 6.42
N GLU A 55 -6.74 -21.29 7.06
CA GLU A 55 -8.19 -21.52 6.98
C GLU A 55 -8.71 -21.37 5.55
N LEU A 56 -8.30 -20.31 4.86
CA LEU A 56 -8.70 -20.08 3.47
C LEU A 56 -8.27 -21.22 2.55
N ASN A 57 -7.07 -21.77 2.75
CA ASN A 57 -6.57 -22.87 1.94
C ASN A 57 -7.35 -24.18 2.12
N GLN A 58 -8.08 -24.33 3.24
CA GLN A 58 -8.90 -25.49 3.54
C GLN A 58 -10.36 -25.32 3.08
N LYS A 59 -10.75 -24.12 2.70
CA LYS A 59 -12.12 -23.77 2.32
C LYS A 59 -12.18 -23.20 0.90
N ASN A 60 -13.37 -23.17 0.34
CA ASN A 60 -13.59 -22.56 -0.97
C ASN A 60 -13.80 -21.05 -0.81
N LEU A 61 -12.98 -20.25 -1.48
CA LEU A 61 -13.07 -18.79 -1.40
C LEU A 61 -14.41 -18.25 -1.89
N SER A 62 -14.97 -18.82 -2.95
CA SER A 62 -16.27 -18.41 -3.48
C SER A 62 -17.39 -18.61 -2.45
N ASP A 63 -17.36 -19.73 -1.71
CA ASP A 63 -18.32 -20.00 -0.64
C ASP A 63 -18.15 -19.02 0.53
N LEU A 64 -16.92 -18.73 0.93
CA LEU A 64 -16.63 -17.76 1.98
C LEU A 64 -17.08 -16.35 1.59
N LYS A 65 -16.84 -15.95 0.35
CA LYS A 65 -17.28 -14.67 -0.18
C LYS A 65 -18.81 -14.55 -0.17
N ALA A 66 -19.51 -15.61 -0.56
CA ALA A 66 -20.97 -15.64 -0.60
C ALA A 66 -21.60 -15.66 0.81
N THR A 67 -20.98 -16.34 1.78
CA THR A 67 -21.53 -16.52 3.13
C THR A 67 -21.12 -15.44 4.11
N GLN A 68 -19.87 -14.99 4.08
CA GLN A 68 -19.31 -14.01 5.01
C GLN A 68 -19.05 -12.64 4.37
N GLY A 69 -18.72 -12.63 3.07
CA GLY A 69 -18.42 -11.39 2.36
C GLY A 69 -17.30 -10.61 3.04
N GLU A 70 -17.46 -9.31 3.16
CA GLU A 70 -16.47 -8.41 3.78
C GLU A 70 -16.29 -8.61 5.29
N ASP A 71 -17.18 -9.36 5.95
CA ASP A 71 -17.04 -9.73 7.38
C ASP A 71 -16.00 -10.85 7.60
N LEU A 72 -15.51 -11.48 6.52
CA LEU A 72 -14.44 -12.46 6.61
C LEU A 72 -13.22 -11.86 7.30
N GLU A 73 -12.69 -12.52 8.33
CA GLU A 73 -11.64 -11.97 9.17
C GLU A 73 -10.36 -11.64 8.38
N LEU A 74 -9.98 -12.47 7.41
CA LEU A 74 -8.84 -12.21 6.55
C LEU A 74 -9.03 -10.93 5.72
N PHE A 75 -10.22 -10.75 5.15
CA PHE A 75 -10.59 -9.53 4.41
C PHE A 75 -10.42 -8.28 5.28
N GLN A 76 -10.98 -8.30 6.48
CA GLN A 76 -10.90 -7.21 7.43
C GLN A 76 -9.46 -6.90 7.87
N ARG A 77 -8.67 -7.94 8.09
CA ARG A 77 -7.28 -7.79 8.52
C ARG A 77 -6.40 -7.19 7.42
N ILE A 78 -6.60 -7.61 6.17
CA ILE A 78 -5.91 -7.00 5.02
C ILE A 78 -6.28 -5.52 4.91
N ARG A 79 -7.55 -5.18 4.98
CA ARG A 79 -8.01 -3.78 4.92
C ARG A 79 -7.40 -2.93 6.03
N ARG A 80 -7.39 -3.43 7.25
CA ARG A 80 -6.77 -2.73 8.39
C ARG A 80 -5.28 -2.51 8.19
N ALA A 81 -4.57 -3.50 7.68
CA ALA A 81 -3.12 -3.39 7.40
C ALA A 81 -2.82 -2.30 6.37
N GLN A 82 -3.60 -2.21 5.30
CA GLN A 82 -3.51 -1.14 4.31
C GLN A 82 -3.83 0.22 4.96
N PHE A 83 -4.94 0.31 5.66
CA PHE A 83 -5.44 1.54 6.26
C PHE A 83 -4.48 2.13 7.30
N GLN A 84 -3.79 1.29 8.06
CA GLN A 84 -2.80 1.72 9.05
C GLN A 84 -1.59 2.41 8.40
N ARG A 85 -1.24 2.06 7.18
CA ARG A 85 -0.08 2.63 6.48
C ARG A 85 -0.39 3.87 5.65
N GLU A 86 -1.62 4.05 5.23
CA GLU A 86 -2.01 5.17 4.37
C GLU A 86 -1.62 6.55 4.94
N PRO A 87 -1.90 6.89 6.23
CA PRO A 87 -1.49 8.17 6.79
C PRO A 87 0.03 8.37 6.82
N TYR A 88 0.78 7.32 7.14
CA TYR A 88 2.24 7.37 7.15
C TYR A 88 2.80 7.57 5.74
N LEU A 89 2.25 6.88 4.76
CA LEU A 89 2.64 7.05 3.36
C LEU A 89 2.43 8.49 2.91
N LEU A 90 1.29 9.08 3.21
CA LEU A 90 0.99 10.46 2.85
C LEU A 90 1.97 11.43 3.52
N LEU A 91 2.19 11.29 4.83
CA LEU A 91 3.09 12.15 5.59
C LEU A 91 4.54 12.05 5.10
N GLU A 92 5.05 10.83 4.91
CA GLU A 92 6.41 10.62 4.43
C GLU A 92 6.60 11.06 2.98
N THR A 93 5.55 11.00 2.16
CA THR A 93 5.55 11.56 0.81
C THR A 93 5.68 13.08 0.86
N LEU A 94 4.89 13.76 1.68
CA LEU A 94 4.98 15.22 1.85
C LEU A 94 6.35 15.63 2.38
N ARG A 95 6.89 14.89 3.33
CA ARG A 95 8.24 15.12 3.86
C ARG A 95 9.30 14.96 2.78
N SER A 96 9.20 13.93 1.94
CA SER A 96 10.12 13.67 0.84
C SER A 96 10.10 14.79 -0.20
N VAL A 97 8.92 15.31 -0.51
CA VAL A 97 8.76 16.48 -1.41
C VAL A 97 9.39 17.71 -0.78
N ALA A 98 9.13 17.98 0.48
CA ALA A 98 9.71 19.13 1.20
C ALA A 98 11.24 19.07 1.29
N GLN A 99 11.81 17.87 1.39
CA GLN A 99 13.26 17.64 1.42
C GLN A 99 13.91 17.64 0.03
N GLY A 100 13.13 17.75 -1.04
CA GLY A 100 13.63 17.73 -2.41
C GLY A 100 14.05 16.34 -2.91
N ARG A 101 13.62 15.25 -2.25
CA ARG A 101 13.89 13.88 -2.72
C ARG A 101 13.09 13.54 -3.98
N VAL A 102 11.98 14.23 -4.17
CA VAL A 102 11.11 14.14 -5.35
C VAL A 102 10.89 15.57 -5.86
N ILE A 103 11.23 15.82 -7.11
CA ILE A 103 11.11 17.14 -7.74
C ILE A 103 10.28 17.00 -9.00
N LEU A 104 9.25 17.84 -9.13
CA LEU A 104 8.47 17.95 -10.35
C LEU A 104 9.06 19.07 -11.22
N ARG A 105 9.54 18.71 -12.40
CA ARG A 105 10.04 19.65 -13.41
C ARG A 105 9.47 19.31 -14.77
N GLU A 106 8.84 20.26 -15.41
CA GLU A 106 8.29 20.13 -16.78
C GLU A 106 7.43 18.87 -16.95
N GLY A 107 6.59 18.56 -15.95
CA GLY A 107 5.72 17.38 -15.97
C GLY A 107 6.43 16.06 -15.65
N GLN A 108 7.71 16.08 -15.30
CA GLN A 108 8.47 14.89 -14.92
C GLN A 108 8.86 14.90 -13.45
N LEU A 109 8.81 13.70 -12.84
CA LEU A 109 9.31 13.49 -11.48
C LEU A 109 10.76 13.03 -11.53
N THR A 110 11.63 13.74 -10.83
CA THR A 110 13.06 13.44 -10.74
C THR A 110 13.52 13.40 -9.29
N ASP A 111 14.66 12.76 -9.04
CA ASP A 111 15.40 12.89 -7.80
C ASP A 111 16.26 14.18 -7.82
N ARG A 112 17.05 14.39 -6.76
CA ARG A 112 17.94 15.54 -6.67
C ARG A 112 19.01 15.59 -7.75
N ALA A 113 19.41 14.43 -8.26
CA ALA A 113 20.42 14.31 -9.31
C ALA A 113 19.83 14.47 -10.71
N GLY A 114 18.51 14.65 -10.84
CA GLY A 114 17.82 14.79 -12.10
C GLY A 114 17.44 13.47 -12.76
N HIS A 115 17.61 12.33 -12.06
CA HIS A 115 17.20 11.02 -12.58
C HIS A 115 15.68 10.86 -12.49
N PRO A 116 15.01 10.35 -13.54
CA PRO A 116 13.58 10.12 -13.51
C PRO A 116 13.20 9.12 -12.43
N ILE A 117 12.19 9.46 -11.62
CA ILE A 117 11.63 8.59 -10.58
C ILE A 117 10.42 7.83 -11.11
N SER A 118 9.66 8.47 -12.00
CA SER A 118 8.44 7.89 -12.57
C SER A 118 8.54 7.89 -14.08
N LEU A 119 8.97 6.78 -14.63
CA LEU A 119 8.83 6.46 -16.06
C LEU A 119 7.66 5.50 -16.25
N ALA A 120 7.29 5.20 -17.48
CA ALA A 120 6.15 4.33 -17.80
C ALA A 120 6.13 2.98 -17.06
N ASN A 121 7.28 2.52 -16.57
CA ASN A 121 7.42 1.25 -15.82
C ASN A 121 8.07 1.43 -14.44
N SER A 122 8.25 2.65 -13.94
CA SER A 122 8.81 2.87 -12.62
C SER A 122 7.72 3.18 -11.60
N THR A 123 7.93 2.71 -10.39
CA THR A 123 6.93 2.69 -9.32
C THR A 123 7.03 3.86 -8.35
N GLY A 124 7.78 4.91 -8.71
CA GLY A 124 7.99 6.06 -7.84
C GLY A 124 8.96 5.78 -6.68
N LEU A 125 8.91 6.61 -5.65
CA LEU A 125 9.77 6.53 -4.48
C LEU A 125 9.25 5.51 -3.48
N CYS A 126 10.04 4.48 -3.16
CA CYS A 126 9.70 3.50 -2.12
C CYS A 126 9.93 4.11 -0.73
N LEU A 127 8.90 4.11 0.11
CA LEU A 127 8.94 4.67 1.46
C LEU A 127 8.75 3.61 2.57
N ASP A 128 8.99 2.35 2.27
CA ASP A 128 8.82 1.25 3.24
C ASP A 128 9.63 1.46 4.51
N GLU A 129 10.89 1.82 4.38
CA GLU A 129 11.79 2.01 5.51
C GLU A 129 11.36 3.16 6.40
N GLU A 130 11.07 4.32 5.80
CA GLU A 130 10.61 5.52 6.50
C GLU A 130 9.30 5.26 7.26
N ILE A 131 8.37 4.54 6.65
CA ILE A 131 7.09 4.20 7.26
C ILE A 131 7.28 3.26 8.44
N ILE A 132 8.09 2.24 8.30
CA ILE A 132 8.39 1.28 9.38
C ILE A 132 9.02 2.01 10.57
N GLN A 133 9.96 2.91 10.33
CA GLN A 133 10.59 3.72 11.37
C GLN A 133 9.59 4.66 12.05
N ALA A 134 8.73 5.32 11.29
CA ALA A 134 7.70 6.22 11.82
C ALA A 134 6.68 5.46 12.68
N MET A 135 6.23 4.29 12.24
CA MET A 135 5.32 3.44 13.01
C MET A 135 5.97 2.96 14.32
N ALA A 136 7.24 2.58 14.28
CA ALA A 136 7.98 2.19 15.47
C ALA A 136 8.15 3.34 16.46
N ALA A 137 8.44 4.54 15.99
CA ALA A 137 8.54 5.75 16.81
C ALA A 137 7.22 6.09 17.49
N ASP A 138 6.10 5.98 16.80
CA ASP A 138 4.76 6.24 17.37
C ASP A 138 4.42 5.21 18.45
N ARG A 139 4.76 3.94 18.26
CA ARG A 139 4.56 2.90 19.29
C ARG A 139 5.35 3.21 20.56
N LEU A 140 6.59 3.64 20.41
CA LEU A 140 7.43 4.04 21.53
C LEU A 140 6.91 5.32 22.22
N GLY A 141 6.38 6.27 21.44
CA GLY A 141 5.75 7.47 21.96
C GLY A 141 4.49 7.20 22.78
N VAL A 142 3.71 6.20 22.41
CA VAL A 142 2.52 5.74 23.14
C VAL A 142 2.88 5.06 24.46
N LEU A 143 4.06 4.41 24.51
CA LEU A 143 4.56 3.71 25.71
C LEU A 143 5.39 4.63 26.64
N GLY A 144 5.76 5.76 26.14
CA GLY A 144 6.45 6.79 26.90
C GLY A 144 5.51 7.77 27.48
#